data_2d7e9fc21242a34bcec881a735376b9a
#
_entry.id   2d7e9fc21242a34bcec881a735376b9a
#
_cell.length_a   1.000
_cell.length_b   1.000
_cell.length_c   1.000
_cell.angle_alpha   90.00
_cell.angle_beta   90.00
_cell.angle_gamma   90.00
#
_symmetry.space_group_name_H-M   'P 1'
#
loop_
_entity.id
_entity.type
_entity.pdbx_description
1 polymer ?
#
loop_
_entity_poly.entity_id
_entity_poly.type
_entity_poly.pdbx_seq_one_letter_code
_entity_poly.pdbx_strand_id
1 'polypeptide(L)'
;MRSKIAGLMLALSTITAWTASPSRPGDFIAEAYAAPTTSILTEYLMTLRGSLEPAQVIDSSRVAVNVPGGTVDGPRIKGKILPPAGDWGYILPSGVFRLDVRATIQTDDGEIIYVSYNGIWQRSNEVNDKFNNGETITSADCYFFSAPTFQTKSEKYGWLNGVQAIGKMLEIKRGDHITYDIFVVK
;
A
#
# COMPACT_ATOMS: atom_id res chain seq x y z
N MET A 1 -14.29 -83.35 -4.32
CA MET A 1 -13.22 -82.35 -4.15
C MET A 1 -13.75 -81.01 -4.71
N ARG A 2 -13.95 -80.02 -3.85
CA ARG A 2 -14.61 -78.74 -4.17
C ARG A 2 -13.54 -77.72 -4.46
N SER A 3 -13.52 -77.14 -5.68
CA SER A 3 -12.71 -76.04 -6.09
C SER A 3 -13.40 -74.74 -5.72
N LYS A 4 -12.72 -73.83 -4.97
CA LYS A 4 -13.17 -72.49 -4.63
C LYS A 4 -12.61 -71.53 -5.68
N ILE A 5 -13.51 -70.86 -6.42
CA ILE A 5 -13.19 -69.74 -7.31
C ILE A 5 -13.23 -68.47 -6.46
N ALA A 6 -12.09 -67.78 -6.34
CA ALA A 6 -12.01 -66.49 -5.70
C ALA A 6 -12.39 -65.39 -6.71
N GLY A 7 -13.46 -64.64 -6.41
CA GLY A 7 -13.87 -63.49 -7.20
C GLY A 7 -12.97 -62.29 -6.91
N LEU A 8 -12.40 -61.71 -7.97
CA LEU A 8 -11.62 -60.48 -7.96
C LEU A 8 -12.62 -59.32 -8.08
N MET A 9 -12.80 -58.56 -6.98
CA MET A 9 -13.55 -57.30 -7.04
C MET A 9 -12.64 -56.19 -7.61
N LEU A 10 -12.98 -55.66 -8.77
CA LEU A 10 -12.40 -54.44 -9.33
C LEU A 10 -13.05 -53.25 -8.64
N ALA A 11 -12.29 -52.53 -7.83
CA ALA A 11 -12.71 -51.23 -7.30
C ALA A 11 -12.53 -50.19 -8.40
N LEU A 12 -13.61 -49.68 -8.96
CA LEU A 12 -13.60 -48.48 -9.79
C LEU A 12 -13.36 -47.27 -8.87
N SER A 13 -12.18 -46.68 -8.92
CA SER A 13 -11.93 -45.35 -8.35
C SER A 13 -12.46 -44.30 -9.30
N THR A 14 -13.57 -43.67 -8.95
CA THR A 14 -14.08 -42.48 -9.66
C THR A 14 -13.12 -41.30 -9.36
N ILE A 15 -12.36 -40.92 -10.38
CA ILE A 15 -11.57 -39.65 -10.33
C ILE A 15 -12.61 -38.54 -10.55
N THR A 16 -13.00 -37.87 -9.47
CA THR A 16 -13.75 -36.62 -9.57
C THR A 16 -12.79 -35.53 -10.09
N ALA A 17 -13.01 -35.12 -11.34
CA ALA A 17 -12.29 -33.96 -11.90
C ALA A 17 -12.67 -32.72 -11.10
N TRP A 18 -11.68 -32.14 -10.41
CA TRP A 18 -11.82 -30.88 -9.70
C TRP A 18 -11.79 -29.75 -10.73
N THR A 19 -12.96 -29.19 -11.05
CA THR A 19 -13.06 -27.97 -11.86
C THR A 19 -12.75 -26.80 -10.95
N ALA A 20 -11.51 -26.30 -11.01
CA ALA A 20 -11.17 -25.05 -10.37
C ALA A 20 -11.93 -23.90 -11.06
N SER A 21 -12.85 -23.26 -10.36
CA SER A 21 -13.43 -22.00 -10.80
C SER A 21 -12.34 -20.93 -10.89
N PRO A 22 -12.36 -20.01 -11.88
CA PRO A 22 -11.39 -18.95 -11.94
C PRO A 22 -11.52 -18.08 -10.69
N SER A 23 -10.44 -18.01 -9.89
CA SER A 23 -10.35 -17.16 -8.70
C SER A 23 -10.51 -15.69 -9.09
N ARG A 24 -11.40 -14.98 -8.40
CA ARG A 24 -11.53 -13.53 -8.54
C ARG A 24 -10.27 -12.85 -7.99
N PRO A 25 -9.86 -11.70 -8.53
CA PRO A 25 -8.80 -10.90 -7.92
C PRO A 25 -9.21 -10.53 -6.49
N GLY A 26 -8.52 -11.08 -5.50
CA GLY A 26 -8.84 -10.93 -4.08
C GLY A 26 -9.13 -12.23 -3.32
N ASP A 27 -9.44 -13.32 -4.01
CA ASP A 27 -9.56 -14.65 -3.41
C ASP A 27 -8.15 -15.22 -3.22
N PHE A 28 -7.48 -14.81 -2.15
CA PHE A 28 -6.34 -15.57 -1.65
C PHE A 28 -6.87 -16.91 -1.16
N ILE A 29 -6.33 -18.00 -1.71
CA ILE A 29 -6.72 -19.38 -1.40
C ILE A 29 -6.51 -19.61 0.11
N ALA A 30 -7.55 -19.39 0.90
CA ALA A 30 -7.51 -19.51 2.36
C ALA A 30 -7.57 -20.98 2.86
N GLU A 31 -7.80 -21.95 1.97
CA GLU A 31 -8.16 -23.31 2.40
C GLU A 31 -7.02 -24.32 2.54
N ALA A 32 -5.78 -23.99 2.22
CA ALA A 32 -4.70 -25.00 2.20
C ALA A 32 -3.54 -24.75 3.18
N TYR A 33 -3.55 -23.63 3.89
CA TYR A 33 -2.42 -23.33 4.80
C TYR A 33 -2.90 -23.26 6.24
N ALA A 34 -2.16 -23.92 7.14
CA ALA A 34 -2.31 -23.67 8.57
C ALA A 34 -2.16 -22.17 8.82
N ALA A 35 -2.97 -21.63 9.73
CA ALA A 35 -2.84 -20.23 10.13
C ALA A 35 -1.39 -19.93 10.52
N PRO A 36 -0.82 -18.78 10.10
CA PRO A 36 0.55 -18.45 10.45
C PRO A 36 0.71 -18.41 11.96
N THR A 37 1.82 -18.95 12.46
CA THR A 37 2.14 -18.95 13.90
C THR A 37 2.60 -17.58 14.40
N THR A 38 2.87 -16.66 13.48
CA THR A 38 3.30 -15.29 13.76
C THR A 38 2.29 -14.30 13.23
N SER A 39 2.07 -13.22 13.97
CA SER A 39 1.26 -12.06 13.55
C SER A 39 2.17 -10.85 13.32
N ILE A 40 1.84 -10.02 12.34
CA ILE A 40 2.47 -8.72 12.14
C ILE A 40 1.70 -7.72 13.00
N LEU A 41 2.38 -7.11 13.96
CA LEU A 41 1.84 -6.04 14.79
C LEU A 41 2.29 -4.70 14.22
N THR A 42 1.46 -3.69 14.39
CA THR A 42 1.79 -2.32 13.98
C THR A 42 1.53 -1.35 15.14
N GLU A 43 2.32 -0.28 15.18
CA GLU A 43 2.17 0.83 16.11
C GLU A 43 1.99 2.13 15.32
N TYR A 44 0.97 2.92 15.66
CA TYR A 44 0.74 4.21 15.04
C TYR A 44 1.93 5.15 15.27
N LEU A 45 2.45 5.72 14.19
CA LEU A 45 3.59 6.60 14.21
C LEU A 45 3.18 8.07 14.06
N MET A 46 2.44 8.38 13.02
CA MET A 46 2.05 9.74 12.67
C MET A 46 0.99 9.77 11.57
N THR A 47 0.26 10.87 11.49
CA THR A 47 -0.51 11.27 10.30
C THR A 47 0.34 12.25 9.48
N LEU A 48 0.48 11.97 8.20
CA LEU A 48 1.17 12.81 7.23
C LEU A 48 0.15 13.38 6.26
N ARG A 49 0.09 14.73 6.14
CA ARG A 49 -0.75 15.42 5.16
C ARG A 49 0.16 16.22 4.22
N GLY A 50 0.19 15.85 2.96
CA GLY A 50 0.92 16.56 1.90
C GLY A 50 -0.02 17.42 1.05
N SER A 51 0.35 18.65 0.74
CA SER A 51 -0.29 19.45 -0.29
C SER A 51 0.13 18.93 -1.67
N LEU A 52 -0.77 18.92 -2.63
CA LEU A 52 -0.52 18.44 -3.97
C LEU A 52 -0.71 19.56 -5.01
N GLU A 53 0.26 19.77 -5.86
CA GLU A 53 0.09 20.55 -7.08
C GLU A 53 -0.54 19.71 -8.20
N PRO A 54 -1.06 20.37 -9.26
CA PRO A 54 -1.51 19.66 -10.45
C PRO A 54 -0.42 18.75 -11.03
N ALA A 55 -0.79 17.52 -11.35
CA ALA A 55 0.14 16.54 -11.90
C ALA A 55 0.69 16.99 -13.25
N GLN A 56 2.00 16.84 -13.45
CA GLN A 56 2.67 16.93 -14.74
C GLN A 56 2.56 15.55 -15.41
N VAL A 57 1.79 15.47 -16.48
CA VAL A 57 1.63 14.24 -17.27
C VAL A 57 2.77 14.17 -18.26
N ILE A 58 3.67 13.21 -18.12
CA ILE A 58 4.84 12.99 -18.98
C ILE A 58 4.42 12.20 -20.22
N ASP A 59 3.69 11.11 -20.01
CA ASP A 59 3.10 10.26 -21.06
C ASP A 59 1.87 9.51 -20.53
N SER A 60 1.38 8.53 -21.28
CA SER A 60 0.22 7.72 -20.89
C SER A 60 0.42 6.89 -19.61
N SER A 61 1.66 6.69 -19.18
CA SER A 61 2.02 5.85 -18.03
C SER A 61 2.68 6.60 -16.89
N ARG A 62 3.31 7.75 -17.14
CA ARG A 62 4.17 8.45 -16.17
C ARG A 62 3.60 9.82 -15.81
N VAL A 63 3.56 10.10 -14.51
CA VAL A 63 3.21 11.42 -13.97
C VAL A 63 4.22 11.84 -12.91
N ALA A 64 4.39 13.15 -12.76
CA ALA A 64 5.12 13.76 -11.65
C ALA A 64 4.18 14.70 -10.90
N VAL A 65 4.13 14.59 -9.59
CA VAL A 65 3.32 15.44 -8.72
C VAL A 65 4.24 16.12 -7.72
N ASN A 66 4.28 17.45 -7.74
CA ASN A 66 5.02 18.21 -6.76
C ASN A 66 4.23 18.29 -5.43
N VAL A 67 4.96 18.16 -4.32
CA VAL A 67 4.45 18.32 -2.95
C VAL A 67 5.13 19.54 -2.34
N PRO A 68 4.53 20.73 -2.45
CA PRO A 68 5.17 21.98 -2.01
C PRO A 68 5.34 22.08 -0.50
N GLY A 69 4.67 21.21 0.26
CA GLY A 69 4.74 21.18 1.72
C GLY A 69 3.67 20.29 2.33
N GLY A 70 3.52 20.39 3.64
CA GLY A 70 2.53 19.62 4.39
C GLY A 70 2.85 19.55 5.86
N THR A 71 2.07 18.78 6.61
CA THR A 71 2.19 18.61 8.06
C THR A 71 2.41 17.15 8.42
N VAL A 72 3.09 16.96 9.53
CA VAL A 72 3.29 15.67 10.19
C VAL A 72 2.86 15.83 11.63
N ASP A 73 1.91 15.00 12.08
CA ASP A 73 1.42 15.01 13.46
C ASP A 73 1.32 13.59 14.00
N GLY A 74 2.00 13.33 15.09
CA GLY A 74 2.01 12.03 15.75
C GLY A 74 2.52 12.12 17.18
N PRO A 75 2.38 11.04 17.96
CA PRO A 75 2.75 11.03 19.37
C PRO A 75 4.25 11.20 19.60
N ARG A 76 5.07 10.81 18.62
CA ARG A 76 6.55 10.84 18.74
C ARG A 76 7.22 11.75 17.74
N ILE A 77 6.52 12.18 16.67
CA ILE A 77 7.04 13.02 15.59
C ILE A 77 5.99 14.05 15.23
N LYS A 78 6.38 15.33 15.29
CA LYS A 78 5.59 16.46 14.78
C LYS A 78 6.50 17.32 13.93
N GLY A 79 5.94 17.95 12.89
CA GLY A 79 6.72 18.76 11.98
C GLY A 79 6.02 19.07 10.67
N LYS A 80 6.82 19.42 9.68
CA LYS A 80 6.36 19.81 8.35
C LYS A 80 7.16 19.11 7.24
N ILE A 81 6.53 18.93 6.09
CA ILE A 81 7.18 18.49 4.86
C ILE A 81 7.87 19.71 4.24
N LEU A 82 9.14 19.54 3.87
CA LEU A 82 9.92 20.54 3.15
C LEU A 82 10.04 20.21 1.67
N PRO A 83 10.00 21.21 0.77
CA PRO A 83 10.42 21.01 -0.60
C PRO A 83 11.98 20.85 -0.67
N PRO A 84 12.50 20.11 -1.68
CA PRO A 84 11.73 19.39 -2.72
C PRO A 84 11.14 18.10 -2.19
N ALA A 85 9.86 17.88 -2.51
CA ALA A 85 9.17 16.63 -2.27
C ALA A 85 8.22 16.33 -3.45
N GLY A 86 7.96 15.07 -3.74
CA GLY A 86 7.10 14.72 -4.87
C GLY A 86 6.89 13.23 -5.04
N ASP A 87 5.98 12.90 -5.96
CA ASP A 87 5.69 11.55 -6.43
C ASP A 87 5.98 11.46 -7.93
N TRP A 88 6.87 10.57 -8.32
CA TRP A 88 7.21 10.22 -9.71
C TRP A 88 6.53 8.92 -10.11
N GLY A 89 5.23 8.89 -9.92
CA GLY A 89 4.42 7.71 -10.06
C GLY A 89 4.22 7.26 -11.50
N TYR A 90 3.76 6.03 -11.66
CA TYR A 90 3.42 5.48 -12.96
C TYR A 90 2.21 4.55 -12.91
N ILE A 91 1.51 4.45 -14.05
CA ILE A 91 0.31 3.65 -14.23
C ILE A 91 0.70 2.38 -14.99
N LEU A 92 0.41 1.23 -14.41
CA LEU A 92 0.55 -0.07 -15.08
C LEU A 92 -0.51 -0.24 -16.18
N PRO A 93 -0.28 -1.11 -17.17
CA PRO A 93 -1.29 -1.45 -18.16
C PRO A 93 -2.63 -1.93 -17.57
N SER A 94 -2.61 -2.47 -16.35
CA SER A 94 -3.78 -2.86 -15.57
C SER A 94 -4.56 -1.68 -14.96
N GLY A 95 -4.10 -0.43 -15.09
CA GLY A 95 -4.68 0.75 -14.46
C GLY A 95 -4.23 1.00 -13.01
N VAL A 96 -3.46 0.09 -12.41
CA VAL A 96 -2.90 0.28 -11.07
C VAL A 96 -1.85 1.37 -11.09
N PHE A 97 -2.00 2.35 -10.18
CA PHE A 97 -1.00 3.39 -9.98
C PHE A 97 0.07 2.91 -8.98
N ARG A 98 1.33 3.10 -9.34
CA ARG A 98 2.50 2.84 -8.50
C ARG A 98 3.12 4.16 -8.07
N LEU A 99 3.24 4.33 -6.77
CA LEU A 99 3.89 5.49 -6.17
C LEU A 99 5.41 5.33 -6.19
N ASP A 100 6.12 6.44 -6.35
CA ASP A 100 7.56 6.58 -6.14
C ASP A 100 7.83 7.94 -5.49
N VAL A 101 7.69 8.01 -4.17
CA VAL A 101 7.68 9.26 -3.41
C VAL A 101 8.98 9.47 -2.67
N ARG A 102 9.42 10.71 -2.67
CA ARG A 102 10.52 11.20 -1.83
C ARG A 102 10.11 12.50 -1.17
N ALA A 103 10.40 12.63 0.12
CA ALA A 103 10.11 13.83 0.89
C ALA A 103 11.14 14.03 2.00
N THR A 104 11.23 15.25 2.48
CA THR A 104 11.99 15.59 3.68
C THR A 104 11.04 16.17 4.72
N ILE A 105 11.12 15.66 5.95
CA ILE A 105 10.41 16.19 7.11
C ILE A 105 11.40 17.01 7.94
N GLN A 106 11.01 18.22 8.31
CA GLN A 106 11.63 18.95 9.39
C GLN A 106 10.74 18.84 10.62
N THR A 107 11.26 18.28 11.69
CA THR A 107 10.55 18.17 12.97
C THR A 107 10.44 19.52 13.66
N ASP A 108 9.52 19.66 14.61
CA ASP A 108 9.34 20.91 15.38
C ASP A 108 10.59 21.30 16.19
N ASP A 109 11.43 20.34 16.55
CA ASP A 109 12.73 20.55 17.19
C ASP A 109 13.90 20.72 16.20
N GLY A 110 13.59 20.83 14.89
CA GLY A 110 14.56 21.23 13.86
C GLY A 110 15.33 20.10 13.19
N GLU A 111 15.09 18.85 13.59
CA GLU A 111 15.75 17.68 13.00
C GLU A 111 15.23 17.38 11.61
N ILE A 112 16.07 16.76 10.79
CA ILE A 112 15.74 16.41 9.40
C ILE A 112 15.61 14.90 9.27
N ILE A 113 14.47 14.46 8.68
CA ILE A 113 14.18 13.06 8.37
C ILE A 113 13.86 12.96 6.89
N TYR A 114 14.65 12.21 6.14
CA TYR A 114 14.32 11.82 4.77
C TYR A 114 13.34 10.66 4.78
N VAL A 115 12.34 10.74 3.93
CA VAL A 115 11.31 9.69 3.76
C VAL A 115 11.26 9.30 2.29
N SER A 116 11.31 8.00 2.01
CA SER A 116 11.05 7.48 0.68
C SER A 116 10.08 6.31 0.76
N TYR A 117 9.18 6.22 -0.21
CA TYR A 117 8.26 5.10 -0.28
C TYR A 117 7.77 4.79 -1.68
N ASN A 118 7.55 3.50 -1.91
CA ASN A 118 6.73 2.99 -2.97
C ASN A 118 5.33 2.70 -2.44
N GLY A 119 4.37 2.55 -3.34
CA GLY A 119 3.02 2.22 -2.94
C GLY A 119 2.16 1.76 -4.10
N ILE A 120 0.96 1.35 -3.76
CA ILE A 120 -0.03 0.83 -4.70
C ILE A 120 -1.34 1.56 -4.48
N TRP A 121 -1.88 2.13 -5.54
CA TRP A 121 -3.24 2.64 -5.57
C TRP A 121 -4.02 1.90 -6.66
N GLN A 122 -4.97 1.06 -6.25
CA GLN A 122 -5.93 0.41 -7.16
C GLN A 122 -7.15 1.30 -7.30
N ARG A 123 -7.49 1.66 -8.54
CA ARG A 123 -8.61 2.53 -8.86
C ARG A 123 -9.57 1.82 -9.80
N SER A 124 -10.85 1.73 -9.39
CA SER A 124 -11.93 1.39 -10.30
C SER A 124 -12.20 2.57 -11.26
N ASN A 125 -12.97 2.33 -12.31
CA ASN A 125 -13.40 3.41 -13.21
C ASN A 125 -14.18 4.49 -12.43
N GLU A 126 -15.04 4.08 -11.50
CA GLU A 126 -15.80 5.01 -10.65
C GLU A 126 -14.88 5.90 -9.80
N VAL A 127 -13.85 5.32 -9.16
CA VAL A 127 -12.85 6.08 -8.39
C VAL A 127 -12.07 7.03 -9.29
N ASN A 128 -11.72 6.61 -10.51
CA ASN A 128 -11.07 7.48 -11.49
C ASN A 128 -11.96 8.67 -11.88
N ASP A 129 -13.25 8.43 -12.12
CA ASP A 129 -14.20 9.48 -12.49
C ASP A 129 -14.36 10.49 -11.34
N LYS A 130 -14.60 10.03 -10.11
CA LYS A 130 -14.65 10.88 -8.92
C LYS A 130 -13.37 11.73 -8.78
N PHE A 131 -12.20 11.10 -8.86
CA PHE A 131 -10.91 11.77 -8.72
C PHE A 131 -10.69 12.83 -9.82
N ASN A 132 -11.05 12.51 -11.06
CA ASN A 132 -10.94 13.43 -12.18
C ASN A 132 -11.91 14.62 -12.08
N ASN A 133 -13.07 14.41 -11.46
CA ASN A 133 -14.05 15.47 -11.16
C ASN A 133 -13.64 16.33 -9.95
N GLY A 134 -12.50 16.05 -9.30
CA GLY A 134 -12.01 16.80 -8.14
C GLY A 134 -12.72 16.46 -6.82
N GLU A 135 -13.41 15.32 -6.78
CA GLU A 135 -13.99 14.80 -5.55
C GLU A 135 -12.92 14.22 -4.63
N THR A 136 -13.20 14.21 -3.34
CA THR A 136 -12.32 13.55 -2.35
C THR A 136 -12.54 12.04 -2.41
N ILE A 137 -11.46 11.29 -2.57
CA ILE A 137 -11.43 9.83 -2.47
C ILE A 137 -10.94 9.46 -1.08
N THR A 138 -11.62 8.52 -0.44
CA THR A 138 -11.29 8.06 0.91
C THR A 138 -10.76 6.62 0.92
N SER A 139 -10.28 6.17 2.06
CA SER A 139 -9.81 4.80 2.27
C SER A 139 -10.91 3.73 2.11
N ALA A 140 -12.18 4.12 2.10
CA ALA A 140 -13.31 3.23 1.86
C ALA A 140 -13.58 3.01 0.36
N ASP A 141 -13.13 3.93 -0.49
CA ASP A 141 -13.39 3.89 -1.94
C ASP A 141 -12.40 2.98 -2.69
N CYS A 142 -11.19 2.77 -2.17
CA CYS A 142 -10.13 2.10 -2.91
C CYS A 142 -9.06 1.44 -2.02
N TYR A 143 -8.28 0.54 -2.62
CA TYR A 143 -7.07 0.03 -2.01
C TYR A 143 -5.92 1.01 -2.26
N PHE A 144 -5.36 1.61 -1.19
CA PHE A 144 -4.25 2.54 -1.29
C PHE A 144 -3.33 2.41 -0.07
N PHE A 145 -2.15 1.82 -0.29
CA PHE A 145 -1.11 1.62 0.72
C PHE A 145 0.26 2.00 0.20
N SER A 146 1.13 2.40 1.12
CA SER A 146 2.53 2.69 0.89
C SER A 146 3.44 1.98 1.89
N ALA A 147 4.73 1.90 1.59
CA ALA A 147 5.74 1.26 2.42
C ALA A 147 6.90 2.23 2.74
N PRO A 148 6.71 3.20 3.65
CA PRO A 148 7.71 4.19 3.98
C PRO A 148 8.94 3.58 4.65
N THR A 149 10.11 4.13 4.27
CA THR A 149 11.38 3.99 4.96
C THR A 149 11.93 5.37 5.29
N PHE A 150 12.77 5.44 6.32
CA PHE A 150 13.26 6.70 6.86
C PHE A 150 14.78 6.70 6.93
N GLN A 151 15.37 7.90 6.83
CA GLN A 151 16.78 8.09 7.04
C GLN A 151 17.02 9.43 7.74
N THR A 152 17.77 9.42 8.84
CA THR A 152 18.14 10.62 9.60
C THR A 152 19.47 10.44 10.32
N LYS A 153 20.18 11.54 10.54
CA LYS A 153 21.36 11.59 11.42
C LYS A 153 21.01 11.93 12.87
N SER A 154 19.75 12.27 13.15
CA SER A 154 19.32 12.68 14.48
C SER A 154 19.47 11.53 15.47
N GLU A 155 20.10 11.79 16.61
CA GLU A 155 20.18 10.80 17.70
C GLU A 155 18.78 10.46 18.25
N LYS A 156 17.91 11.47 18.39
CA LYS A 156 16.55 11.33 18.90
C LYS A 156 15.67 10.45 18.01
N TYR A 157 15.79 10.62 16.69
CA TYR A 157 14.97 9.92 15.69
C TYR A 157 15.72 8.79 14.96
N GLY A 158 16.97 8.52 15.36
CA GLY A 158 17.84 7.51 14.71
C GLY A 158 17.24 6.09 14.66
N TRP A 159 16.34 5.78 15.59
CA TRP A 159 15.61 4.51 15.61
C TRP A 159 14.75 4.29 14.35
N LEU A 160 14.33 5.36 13.66
CA LEU A 160 13.60 5.28 12.40
C LEU A 160 14.40 4.63 11.27
N ASN A 161 15.73 4.71 11.31
CA ASN A 161 16.60 4.12 10.28
C ASN A 161 16.52 2.58 10.22
N GLY A 162 16.05 1.95 11.29
CA GLY A 162 16.01 0.50 11.44
C GLY A 162 14.61 -0.10 11.42
N VAL A 163 13.58 0.65 11.02
CA VAL A 163 12.20 0.17 11.04
C VAL A 163 11.57 0.21 9.64
N GLN A 164 10.68 -0.74 9.38
CA GLN A 164 9.78 -0.70 8.25
C GLN A 164 8.45 -0.08 8.69
N ALA A 165 7.85 0.75 7.83
CA ALA A 165 6.53 1.29 8.06
C ALA A 165 5.55 0.91 6.95
N ILE A 166 4.25 1.03 7.28
CA ILE A 166 3.13 0.91 6.34
C ILE A 166 2.31 2.19 6.46
N GLY A 167 1.99 2.80 5.32
CA GLY A 167 1.10 3.95 5.23
C GLY A 167 -0.23 3.54 4.62
N LYS A 168 -1.33 3.90 5.29
CA LYS A 168 -2.68 3.76 4.77
C LYS A 168 -3.21 5.14 4.40
N MET A 169 -3.59 5.34 3.14
CA MET A 169 -4.25 6.57 2.72
C MET A 169 -5.58 6.70 3.43
N LEU A 170 -5.85 7.87 3.99
CA LEU A 170 -7.13 8.26 4.57
C LEU A 170 -8.00 8.95 3.54
N GLU A 171 -7.44 9.96 2.89
CA GLU A 171 -8.10 10.72 1.85
C GLU A 171 -7.10 11.31 0.85
N ILE A 172 -7.55 11.50 -0.39
CA ILE A 172 -6.84 12.24 -1.42
C ILE A 172 -7.83 13.09 -2.23
N LYS A 173 -7.41 14.31 -2.56
CA LYS A 173 -8.12 15.20 -3.48
C LYS A 173 -7.16 15.75 -4.51
N ARG A 174 -7.55 15.64 -5.79
CA ARG A 174 -6.72 16.02 -6.92
C ARG A 174 -6.34 17.51 -6.87
N GLY A 175 -5.02 17.79 -6.93
CA GLY A 175 -4.49 19.14 -6.93
C GLY A 175 -4.72 19.91 -5.62
N ASP A 176 -4.97 19.22 -4.53
CA ASP A 176 -5.22 19.79 -3.22
C ASP A 176 -4.32 19.10 -2.17
N HIS A 177 -4.65 17.86 -1.77
CA HIS A 177 -3.92 17.17 -0.71
C HIS A 177 -4.02 15.66 -0.77
N ILE A 178 -3.13 15.02 0.00
CA ILE A 178 -3.20 13.61 0.39
C ILE A 178 -2.91 13.47 1.87
N THR A 179 -3.62 12.57 2.54
CA THR A 179 -3.44 12.29 3.97
C THR A 179 -3.24 10.79 4.17
N TYR A 180 -2.23 10.43 4.97
CA TYR A 180 -1.91 9.07 5.37
C TYR A 180 -1.83 8.93 6.88
N ASP A 181 -2.29 7.80 7.42
CA ASP A 181 -1.81 7.28 8.69
C ASP A 181 -0.64 6.34 8.43
N ILE A 182 0.46 6.56 9.16
CA ILE A 182 1.68 5.78 9.06
C ILE A 182 1.86 4.96 10.34
N PHE A 183 2.17 3.69 10.17
CA PHE A 183 2.37 2.72 11.24
C PHE A 183 3.74 2.06 11.10
N VAL A 184 4.45 1.90 12.20
CA VAL A 184 5.68 1.08 12.26
C VAL A 184 5.29 -0.38 12.43
N VAL A 185 5.94 -1.25 11.67
CA VAL A 185 5.83 -2.72 11.82
C VAL A 185 6.71 -3.17 12.99
N LYS A 186 6.16 -4.05 13.84
CA LYS A 186 6.80 -4.63 15.04
C LYS A 186 7.14 -6.10 14.84
#